data_b08dfcf4e546b2f9ad82e680eaa0f1a6
#
_entry.id   b08dfcf4e546b2f9ad82e680eaa0f1a6
#
_cell.length_a   1.000
_cell.length_b   1.000
_cell.length_c   1.000
_cell.angle_alpha   90.00
_cell.angle_beta   90.00
_cell.angle_gamma   90.00
#
_symmetry.space_group_name_H-M   'P 1'
#
loop_
_entity.id
_entity.type
_entity.pdbx_description
1 polymer ?
#
loop_
_entity_poly.entity_id
_entity_poly.type
_entity_poly.pdbx_seq_one_letter_code
_entity_poly.pdbx_strand_id
1 'polypeptide(L)'
;MWKAVKAQMSEQEQYQESPENNDDEGFDFTHVNSVARIALYDNLLSAPRVTEIQPAPTGEFIESLATNVYQQSQAAGGTIPYTVIREVSENFIHARFQEATVSILDHGCTIRFADQGPGIACKDRAQLPGFTSAIEPMKSYIRGVGSGLPIVKEYLDFTHGTISIEDNLGTGSVVTISANGSNPQLPKELEIDHV
;
A
#
# COMPACT_ATOMS: atom_id res chain seq x y z
N MET A 1 -44.01 12.79 2.22
CA MET A 1 -43.06 11.64 2.10
C MET A 1 -41.64 12.03 1.78
N TRP A 2 -41.34 13.10 1.06
CA TRP A 2 -39.98 13.56 0.69
C TRP A 2 -39.15 14.21 1.84
N LYS A 3 -39.82 14.75 2.87
CA LYS A 3 -39.09 15.39 4.02
C LYS A 3 -38.56 14.40 5.05
N ALA A 4 -39.11 13.20 5.12
CA ALA A 4 -38.61 12.16 6.06
C ALA A 4 -37.36 11.44 5.55
N VAL A 5 -37.19 11.33 4.23
CA VAL A 5 -35.99 10.69 3.62
C VAL A 5 -34.78 11.59 3.74
N LYS A 6 -34.94 12.93 3.70
CA LYS A 6 -33.82 13.87 3.87
C LYS A 6 -33.30 13.96 5.32
N ALA A 7 -34.15 13.67 6.30
CA ALA A 7 -33.74 13.66 7.72
C ALA A 7 -32.97 12.40 8.11
N GLN A 8 -33.18 11.26 7.43
CA GLN A 8 -32.45 10.02 7.68
C GLN A 8 -31.08 9.95 7.00
N MET A 9 -30.83 10.79 5.96
CA MET A 9 -29.52 10.86 5.31
C MET A 9 -28.53 11.80 6.03
N SER A 10 -28.98 12.65 6.97
CA SER A 10 -28.11 13.58 7.71
C SER A 10 -27.55 13.05 9.03
N GLU A 11 -27.94 11.86 9.47
CA GLU A 11 -27.46 11.25 10.72
C GLU A 11 -26.43 10.11 10.53
N GLN A 12 -26.09 9.74 9.29
CA GLN A 12 -25.11 8.69 9.00
C GLN A 12 -23.74 9.20 8.53
N GLU A 13 -23.54 10.50 8.41
CA GLU A 13 -22.23 11.12 8.15
C GLU A 13 -21.62 11.76 9.43
N GLN A 14 -21.72 11.12 10.56
CA GLN A 14 -20.76 11.38 11.62
C GLN A 14 -19.50 10.58 11.32
N TYR A 15 -18.52 11.26 10.72
CA TYR A 15 -17.12 10.84 10.71
C TYR A 15 -16.72 10.48 12.14
N GLN A 16 -16.71 9.21 12.47
CA GLN A 16 -16.07 8.76 13.70
C GLN A 16 -14.57 8.88 13.44
N GLU A 17 -14.00 9.97 13.93
CA GLU A 17 -12.56 10.11 14.10
C GLU A 17 -12.07 8.86 14.85
N SER A 18 -11.05 8.21 14.29
CA SER A 18 -10.31 7.19 15.00
C SER A 18 -9.80 7.80 16.32
N PRO A 19 -9.66 7.04 17.40
CA PRO A 19 -9.04 7.58 18.62
C PRO A 19 -7.71 8.19 18.24
N GLU A 20 -7.56 9.50 18.47
CA GLU A 20 -6.33 10.24 18.28
C GLU A 20 -5.23 9.48 19.05
N ASN A 21 -4.27 8.92 18.32
CA ASN A 21 -3.04 8.47 18.93
C ASN A 21 -2.28 9.75 19.31
N ASN A 22 -2.34 10.13 20.60
CA ASN A 22 -1.61 11.26 21.15
C ASN A 22 -0.09 11.18 20.96
N ASP A 23 0.41 10.06 20.45
CA ASP A 23 1.83 9.82 20.16
C ASP A 23 2.34 10.55 18.90
N ASP A 24 1.45 11.09 18.05
CA ASP A 24 1.84 11.83 16.85
C ASP A 24 2.09 13.31 17.12
N GLU A 25 1.71 13.83 18.28
CA GLU A 25 2.03 15.20 18.69
C GLU A 25 3.56 15.34 18.87
N GLY A 26 4.19 16.10 17.97
CA GLY A 26 5.61 16.41 18.00
C GLY A 26 6.51 15.56 17.09
N PHE A 27 5.96 14.61 16.32
CA PHE A 27 6.75 13.92 15.30
C PHE A 27 6.97 14.83 14.09
N ASP A 28 8.24 14.92 13.64
CA ASP A 28 8.60 15.68 12.44
C ASP A 28 8.39 14.86 11.18
N PHE A 29 7.30 15.13 10.46
CA PHE A 29 6.99 14.50 9.18
C PHE A 29 7.68 15.15 7.98
N THR A 30 8.53 16.13 8.16
CA THR A 30 9.20 16.81 7.03
C THR A 30 10.33 15.99 6.43
N HIS A 31 10.95 15.13 7.24
CA HIS A 31 12.13 14.35 6.85
C HIS A 31 12.08 12.93 7.42
N VAL A 32 12.35 11.94 6.59
CA VAL A 32 12.51 10.54 7.02
C VAL A 32 13.98 10.31 7.41
N ASN A 33 14.20 9.94 8.67
CA ASN A 33 15.54 9.71 9.22
C ASN A 33 15.96 8.23 9.22
N SER A 34 15.05 7.33 8.87
CA SER A 34 15.29 5.89 8.77
C SER A 34 15.59 5.46 7.33
N VAL A 35 16.25 4.32 7.19
CA VAL A 35 16.47 3.65 5.90
C VAL A 35 15.32 2.69 5.63
N ALA A 36 14.75 2.73 4.43
CA ALA A 36 13.86 1.64 3.97
C ALA A 36 14.65 0.61 3.16
N ARG A 37 14.21 -0.65 3.20
CA ARG A 37 14.83 -1.75 2.47
C ARG A 37 13.86 -2.37 1.48
N ILE A 38 14.35 -2.58 0.25
CA ILE A 38 13.63 -3.33 -0.79
C ILE A 38 14.40 -4.62 -1.02
N ALA A 39 13.72 -5.75 -0.81
CA ALA A 39 14.26 -7.09 -1.00
C ALA A 39 13.59 -7.75 -2.20
N LEU A 40 14.31 -7.92 -3.30
CA LEU A 40 13.83 -8.62 -4.49
C LEU A 40 14.27 -10.08 -4.44
N TYR A 41 13.30 -10.98 -4.45
CA TYR A 41 13.49 -12.43 -4.44
C TYR A 41 13.32 -13.00 -5.85
N ASP A 42 14.39 -13.51 -6.44
CA ASP A 42 14.34 -14.25 -7.70
C ASP A 42 13.67 -15.63 -7.52
N ASN A 43 13.85 -16.22 -6.35
CA ASN A 43 13.18 -17.43 -5.86
C ASN A 43 13.30 -17.53 -4.34
N LEU A 44 12.56 -18.46 -3.71
CA LEU A 44 12.53 -18.60 -2.24
C LEU A 44 13.77 -19.32 -1.67
N LEU A 45 14.67 -19.84 -2.50
CA LEU A 45 15.86 -20.62 -2.09
C LEU A 45 17.15 -19.79 -2.13
N SER A 46 17.14 -18.63 -2.76
CA SER A 46 18.30 -17.73 -2.86
C SER A 46 18.14 -16.51 -1.95
N ALA A 47 19.26 -15.93 -1.54
CA ALA A 47 19.24 -14.65 -0.83
C ALA A 47 18.69 -13.55 -1.74
N PRO A 48 17.84 -12.64 -1.22
CA PRO A 48 17.30 -11.54 -2.00
C PRO A 48 18.36 -10.53 -2.40
N ARG A 49 18.12 -9.82 -3.49
CA ARG A 49 18.85 -8.60 -3.81
C ARG A 49 18.27 -7.46 -3.01
N VAL A 50 19.09 -6.81 -2.17
CA VAL A 50 18.64 -5.74 -1.28
C VAL A 50 19.07 -4.39 -1.84
N THR A 51 18.10 -3.45 -1.90
CA THR A 51 18.32 -2.03 -2.21
C THR A 51 17.90 -1.21 -1.00
N GLU A 52 18.71 -0.25 -0.59
CA GLU A 52 18.40 0.66 0.50
C GLU A 52 18.01 2.03 -0.03
N ILE A 53 16.93 2.58 0.50
CA ILE A 53 16.48 3.96 0.28
C ILE A 53 16.97 4.76 1.47
N GLN A 54 17.84 5.73 1.21
CA GLN A 54 18.49 6.54 2.23
C GLN A 54 17.55 7.62 2.78
N PRO A 55 17.81 8.11 4.01
CA PRO A 55 17.08 9.23 4.59
C PRO A 55 16.98 10.43 3.64
N ALA A 56 15.81 11.05 3.57
CA ALA A 56 15.53 12.18 2.68
C ALA A 56 14.30 12.96 3.14
N PRO A 57 14.02 14.17 2.60
CA PRO A 57 12.73 14.82 2.75
C PRO A 57 11.59 13.88 2.40
N THR A 58 10.51 13.88 3.19
CA THR A 58 9.47 12.84 3.17
C THR A 58 8.87 12.60 1.78
N GLY A 59 8.57 13.67 1.03
CA GLY A 59 8.06 13.53 -0.33
C GLY A 59 9.05 12.83 -1.27
N GLU A 60 10.33 13.19 -1.19
CA GLU A 60 11.40 12.57 -1.99
C GLU A 60 11.64 11.11 -1.58
N PHE A 61 11.58 10.82 -0.28
CA PHE A 61 11.74 9.46 0.24
C PHE A 61 10.65 8.53 -0.29
N ILE A 62 9.37 8.94 -0.18
CA ILE A 62 8.23 8.17 -0.69
C ILE A 62 8.34 7.97 -2.20
N GLU A 63 8.70 9.03 -2.94
CA GLU A 63 8.86 8.96 -4.39
C GLU A 63 9.99 8.01 -4.79
N SER A 64 11.14 8.10 -4.11
CA SER A 64 12.28 7.22 -4.33
C SER A 64 11.94 5.77 -4.02
N LEU A 65 11.28 5.51 -2.89
CA LEU A 65 10.84 4.16 -2.50
C LEU A 65 9.90 3.57 -3.57
N ALA A 66 8.82 4.29 -3.91
CA ALA A 66 7.83 3.81 -4.86
C ALA A 66 8.42 3.57 -6.26
N THR A 67 9.30 4.48 -6.72
CA THR A 67 9.98 4.36 -8.01
C THR A 67 10.88 3.13 -8.05
N ASN A 68 11.69 2.89 -7.02
CA ASN A 68 12.59 1.74 -6.96
C ASN A 68 11.81 0.42 -6.88
N VAL A 69 10.74 0.36 -6.07
CA VAL A 69 9.87 -0.82 -5.99
C VAL A 69 9.24 -1.10 -7.36
N TYR A 70 8.70 -0.09 -8.01
CA TYR A 70 8.09 -0.24 -9.34
C TYR A 70 9.10 -0.75 -10.38
N GLN A 71 10.27 -0.11 -10.48
CA GLN A 71 11.29 -0.49 -11.45
C GLN A 71 11.78 -1.93 -11.24
N GLN A 72 12.02 -2.33 -9.98
CA GLN A 72 12.46 -3.68 -9.67
C GLN A 72 11.37 -4.72 -9.92
N SER A 73 10.11 -4.41 -9.56
CA SER A 73 8.95 -5.26 -9.86
C SER A 73 8.78 -5.46 -11.37
N GLN A 74 8.81 -4.37 -12.16
CA GLN A 74 8.69 -4.45 -13.62
C GLN A 74 9.85 -5.23 -14.25
N ALA A 75 11.08 -5.00 -13.80
CA ALA A 75 12.27 -5.72 -14.28
C ALA A 75 12.20 -7.23 -13.98
N ALA A 76 11.49 -7.63 -12.93
CA ALA A 76 11.25 -9.02 -12.58
C ALA A 76 10.08 -9.66 -13.36
N GLY A 77 9.27 -8.87 -14.06
CA GLY A 77 8.09 -9.33 -14.82
C GLY A 77 6.74 -8.95 -14.20
N GLY A 78 6.74 -8.14 -13.14
CA GLY A 78 5.54 -7.65 -12.47
C GLY A 78 4.69 -6.73 -13.35
N THR A 79 3.40 -6.67 -13.07
CA THR A 79 2.42 -5.87 -13.84
C THR A 79 1.67 -4.84 -12.99
N ILE A 80 1.98 -4.75 -11.69
CA ILE A 80 1.34 -3.80 -10.78
C ILE A 80 1.74 -2.37 -11.16
N PRO A 81 0.78 -1.45 -11.42
CA PRO A 81 1.09 -0.10 -11.83
C PRO A 81 1.80 0.72 -10.76
N TYR A 82 2.58 1.69 -11.21
CA TYR A 82 3.25 2.65 -10.32
C TYR A 82 2.29 3.32 -9.33
N THR A 83 1.10 3.74 -9.80
CA THR A 83 0.10 4.41 -8.95
C THR A 83 -0.33 3.56 -7.77
N VAL A 84 -0.55 2.26 -7.97
CA VAL A 84 -0.91 1.31 -6.91
C VAL A 84 0.23 1.16 -5.91
N ILE A 85 1.46 0.97 -6.40
CA ILE A 85 2.66 0.85 -5.55
C ILE A 85 2.87 2.13 -4.73
N ARG A 86 2.69 3.29 -5.36
CA ARG A 86 2.85 4.60 -4.74
C ARG A 86 1.85 4.81 -3.60
N GLU A 87 0.56 4.50 -3.83
CA GLU A 87 -0.48 4.61 -2.80
C GLU A 87 -0.19 3.73 -1.58
N VAL A 88 0.29 2.49 -1.80
CA VAL A 88 0.66 1.63 -0.66
C VAL A 88 1.93 2.15 0.03
N SER A 89 2.90 2.67 -0.71
CA SER A 89 4.13 3.24 -0.13
C SER A 89 3.87 4.47 0.74
N GLU A 90 2.87 5.29 0.39
CA GLU A 90 2.45 6.44 1.19
C GLU A 90 1.99 6.04 2.60
N ASN A 91 1.44 4.83 2.78
CA ASN A 91 0.96 4.39 4.08
C ASN A 91 2.07 4.21 5.13
N PHE A 92 3.34 4.11 4.73
CA PHE A 92 4.45 4.12 5.69
C PHE A 92 4.55 5.39 6.52
N ILE A 93 3.90 6.50 6.10
CA ILE A 93 3.83 7.73 6.90
C ILE A 93 3.08 7.49 8.22
N HIS A 94 2.02 6.66 8.22
CA HIS A 94 1.27 6.31 9.42
C HIS A 94 2.10 5.46 10.39
N ALA A 95 3.10 4.74 9.88
CA ALA A 95 4.09 3.99 10.65
C ALA A 95 5.32 4.82 11.01
N ARG A 96 5.33 6.14 10.72
CA ARG A 96 6.50 7.03 10.88
C ARG A 96 7.76 6.46 10.23
N PHE A 97 7.57 5.68 9.15
CA PHE A 97 8.62 4.97 8.42
C PHE A 97 9.47 4.03 9.29
N GLN A 98 8.91 3.51 10.39
CA GLN A 98 9.63 2.63 11.31
C GLN A 98 9.87 1.27 10.66
N GLU A 99 11.14 0.94 10.43
CA GLU A 99 11.60 -0.31 9.79
C GLU A 99 10.87 -0.65 8.49
N ALA A 100 10.61 0.36 7.65
CA ALA A 100 9.94 0.18 6.38
C ALA A 100 10.70 -0.81 5.49
N THR A 101 10.07 -1.92 5.17
CA THR A 101 10.62 -3.01 4.35
C THR A 101 9.63 -3.40 3.27
N VAL A 102 10.13 -3.54 2.03
CA VAL A 102 9.34 -4.01 0.89
C VAL A 102 9.95 -5.28 0.34
N SER A 103 9.16 -6.35 0.23
CA SER A 103 9.57 -7.61 -0.42
C SER A 103 8.87 -7.74 -1.76
N ILE A 104 9.65 -7.94 -2.82
CA ILE A 104 9.16 -8.21 -4.18
C ILE A 104 9.32 -9.70 -4.45
N LEU A 105 8.21 -10.37 -4.73
CA LEU A 105 8.07 -11.82 -4.81
C LEU A 105 7.38 -12.21 -6.13
N ASP A 106 7.35 -13.50 -6.43
CA ASP A 106 6.58 -14.08 -7.54
C ASP A 106 6.85 -13.35 -8.88
N HIS A 107 8.13 -13.18 -9.20
CA HIS A 107 8.56 -12.48 -10.43
C HIS A 107 7.97 -11.06 -10.53
N GLY A 108 7.88 -10.34 -9.41
CA GLY A 108 7.35 -8.98 -9.36
C GLY A 108 5.83 -8.87 -9.27
N CYS A 109 5.10 -9.99 -9.28
CA CYS A 109 3.64 -10.00 -9.24
C CYS A 109 3.07 -9.86 -7.83
N THR A 110 3.86 -10.11 -6.80
CA THR A 110 3.49 -9.94 -5.39
C THR A 110 4.44 -8.98 -4.70
N ILE A 111 3.91 -7.95 -4.04
CA ILE A 111 4.69 -6.97 -3.29
C ILE A 111 4.13 -6.89 -1.86
N ARG A 112 5.01 -7.07 -0.89
CA ARG A 112 4.69 -7.05 0.53
C ARG A 112 5.38 -5.86 1.19
N PHE A 113 4.59 -4.95 1.75
CA PHE A 113 5.03 -3.78 2.50
C PHE A 113 4.87 -4.07 3.99
N ALA A 114 5.93 -3.94 4.77
CA ALA A 114 5.95 -4.23 6.19
C ALA A 114 6.60 -3.09 6.98
N ASP A 115 6.03 -2.75 8.13
CA ASP A 115 6.52 -1.74 9.07
C ASP A 115 6.49 -2.25 10.52
N GLN A 116 7.11 -1.50 11.43
CA GLN A 116 7.07 -1.70 12.88
C GLN A 116 6.42 -0.52 13.60
N GLY A 117 5.53 0.19 12.91
CA GLY A 117 4.77 1.30 13.49
C GLY A 117 3.66 0.86 14.44
N PRO A 118 2.68 1.74 14.72
CA PRO A 118 1.57 1.43 15.63
C PRO A 118 0.57 0.39 15.09
N GLY A 119 0.71 0.00 13.81
CA GLY A 119 -0.22 -0.90 13.14
C GLY A 119 -1.51 -0.23 12.67
N ILE A 120 -2.41 -1.04 12.09
CA ILE A 120 -3.72 -0.59 11.57
C ILE A 120 -4.83 -1.17 12.44
N ALA A 121 -5.42 -0.32 13.29
CA ALA A 121 -6.42 -0.74 14.27
C ALA A 121 -7.70 -1.32 13.66
N CYS A 122 -8.13 -0.80 12.49
CA CYS A 122 -9.38 -1.19 11.83
C CYS A 122 -9.11 -1.61 10.38
N LYS A 123 -8.49 -2.78 10.17
CA LYS A 123 -8.06 -3.28 8.86
C LYS A 123 -9.19 -3.35 7.82
N ASP A 124 -10.38 -3.80 8.25
CA ASP A 124 -11.55 -3.88 7.37
C ASP A 124 -12.01 -2.49 6.91
N ARG A 125 -11.91 -1.49 7.79
CA ARG A 125 -12.29 -0.10 7.51
C ARG A 125 -11.23 0.65 6.70
N ALA A 126 -9.97 0.29 6.84
CA ALA A 126 -8.86 0.92 6.11
C ALA A 126 -8.99 0.79 4.58
N GLN A 127 -9.77 -0.19 4.10
CA GLN A 127 -10.05 -0.42 2.68
C GLN A 127 -11.37 0.26 2.23
N LEU A 128 -12.08 0.97 3.12
CA LEU A 128 -13.33 1.66 2.80
C LEU A 128 -13.07 3.12 2.41
N PRO A 129 -13.78 3.65 1.41
CA PRO A 129 -13.67 5.06 1.02
C PRO A 129 -13.95 6.02 2.18
N GLY A 130 -13.14 7.08 2.29
CA GLY A 130 -13.30 8.13 3.29
C GLY A 130 -12.75 7.81 4.67
N PHE A 131 -12.23 6.60 4.91
CA PHE A 131 -11.54 6.30 6.16
C PHE A 131 -10.07 6.73 6.08
N THR A 132 -9.64 7.58 7.01
CA THR A 132 -8.25 8.00 7.14
C THR A 132 -7.90 8.23 8.61
N SER A 133 -6.68 7.86 8.99
CA SER A 133 -6.07 8.22 10.27
C SER A 133 -5.01 9.32 10.10
N ALA A 134 -4.93 9.94 8.90
CA ALA A 134 -3.92 10.95 8.62
C ALA A 134 -4.24 12.25 9.35
N ILE A 135 -3.30 12.71 10.17
CA ILE A 135 -3.30 14.05 10.77
C ILE A 135 -2.82 15.11 9.77
N GLU A 136 -3.06 16.40 10.08
CA GLU A 136 -2.72 17.52 9.17
C GLU A 136 -1.27 17.50 8.65
N PRO A 137 -0.22 17.24 9.47
CA PRO A 137 1.15 17.16 8.96
C PRO A 137 1.37 16.08 7.91
N MET A 138 0.70 14.92 8.04
CA MET A 138 0.82 13.80 7.07
C MET A 138 0.16 14.14 5.73
N LYS A 139 -0.96 14.87 5.75
CA LYS A 139 -1.77 15.21 4.56
C LYS A 139 -0.98 16.00 3.51
N SER A 140 0.08 16.68 3.91
CA SER A 140 0.97 17.40 2.98
C SER A 140 1.79 16.48 2.07
N TYR A 141 1.93 15.20 2.42
CA TYR A 141 2.79 14.24 1.73
C TYR A 141 2.03 13.09 1.06
N ILE A 142 0.74 12.93 1.37
CA ILE A 142 -0.13 11.90 0.78
C ILE A 142 -1.07 12.52 -0.25
N ARG A 143 -1.33 11.80 -1.36
CA ARG A 143 -2.14 12.33 -2.47
C ARG A 143 -3.64 12.30 -2.22
N GLY A 144 -4.11 11.41 -1.37
CA GLY A 144 -5.53 11.24 -1.10
C GLY A 144 -5.81 11.04 0.38
N VAL A 145 -6.78 11.79 0.91
CA VAL A 145 -7.19 11.63 2.30
C VAL A 145 -8.30 10.57 2.37
N GLY A 146 -7.92 9.34 2.76
CA GLY A 146 -8.85 8.22 2.89
C GLY A 146 -9.29 7.56 1.57
N SER A 147 -8.52 7.76 0.48
CA SER A 147 -8.80 7.13 -0.82
C SER A 147 -7.71 6.16 -1.29
N GLY A 148 -6.52 6.14 -0.67
CA GLY A 148 -5.38 5.35 -1.12
C GLY A 148 -5.66 3.84 -1.20
N LEU A 149 -5.84 3.18 -0.07
CA LEU A 149 -6.13 1.73 -0.04
C LEU A 149 -7.45 1.33 -0.73
N PRO A 150 -8.55 2.12 -0.64
CA PRO A 150 -9.75 1.88 -1.46
C PRO A 150 -9.48 1.84 -2.96
N ILE A 151 -8.70 2.78 -3.51
CA ILE A 151 -8.33 2.82 -4.93
C ILE A 151 -7.48 1.59 -5.29
N VAL A 152 -6.53 1.23 -4.45
CA VAL A 152 -5.71 0.02 -4.61
C VAL A 152 -6.61 -1.22 -4.68
N LYS A 153 -7.56 -1.34 -3.75
CA LYS A 153 -8.50 -2.46 -3.72
C LYS A 153 -9.36 -2.52 -4.97
N GLU A 154 -9.95 -1.41 -5.39
CA GLU A 154 -10.79 -1.34 -6.60
C GLU A 154 -10.01 -1.76 -7.85
N TYR A 155 -8.77 -1.27 -8.00
CA TYR A 155 -7.89 -1.67 -9.10
C TYR A 155 -7.59 -3.18 -9.08
N LEU A 156 -7.23 -3.72 -7.91
CA LEU A 156 -6.89 -5.14 -7.78
C LEU A 156 -8.13 -6.03 -8.00
N ASP A 157 -9.28 -5.67 -7.45
CA ASP A 157 -10.55 -6.38 -7.70
C ASP A 157 -10.87 -6.41 -9.21
N PHE A 158 -10.71 -5.29 -9.91
CA PHE A 158 -10.93 -5.20 -11.35
C PHE A 158 -9.95 -6.07 -12.16
N THR A 159 -8.71 -6.18 -11.74
CA THR A 159 -7.65 -6.96 -12.40
C THR A 159 -7.53 -8.39 -11.86
N HIS A 160 -8.49 -8.83 -11.03
CA HIS A 160 -8.48 -10.13 -10.36
C HIS A 160 -7.24 -10.35 -9.48
N GLY A 161 -6.64 -9.28 -9.00
CA GLY A 161 -5.59 -9.30 -7.99
C GLY A 161 -6.15 -9.37 -6.57
N THR A 162 -5.27 -9.28 -5.58
CA THR A 162 -5.65 -9.32 -4.16
C THR A 162 -4.90 -8.28 -3.34
N ILE A 163 -5.53 -7.81 -2.25
CA ILE A 163 -4.88 -7.06 -1.18
C ILE A 163 -5.21 -7.72 0.15
N SER A 164 -4.20 -7.91 1.00
CA SER A 164 -4.38 -8.30 2.40
C SER A 164 -3.69 -7.32 3.33
N ILE A 165 -4.26 -7.15 4.53
CA ILE A 165 -3.70 -6.32 5.61
C ILE A 165 -3.64 -7.19 6.86
N GLU A 166 -2.46 -7.36 7.42
CA GLU A 166 -2.18 -8.23 8.55
C GLU A 166 -1.36 -7.50 9.62
N ASP A 167 -1.37 -8.00 10.86
CA ASP A 167 -0.43 -7.52 11.87
C ASP A 167 0.97 -8.05 11.57
N ASN A 168 1.97 -7.22 11.81
CA ASN A 168 3.35 -7.65 11.73
C ASN A 168 3.78 -8.33 13.05
N LEU A 169 4.86 -9.09 13.01
CA LEU A 169 5.45 -9.69 14.21
C LEU A 169 5.98 -8.60 15.16
N GLY A 170 5.49 -8.62 16.38
CA GLY A 170 5.80 -7.61 17.39
C GLY A 170 4.84 -6.43 17.31
N THR A 171 5.08 -5.48 16.45
CA THR A 171 4.23 -4.31 16.19
C THR A 171 4.16 -4.01 14.69
N GLY A 172 3.27 -3.09 14.30
CA GLY A 172 3.18 -2.64 12.92
C GLY A 172 2.22 -3.45 12.06
N SER A 173 2.30 -3.23 10.77
CA SER A 173 1.41 -3.84 9.79
C SER A 173 2.15 -4.43 8.61
N VAL A 174 1.47 -5.32 7.92
CA VAL A 174 1.88 -5.89 6.64
C VAL A 174 0.76 -5.70 5.63
N VAL A 175 1.03 -4.98 4.56
CA VAL A 175 0.13 -4.86 3.41
C VAL A 175 0.72 -5.66 2.27
N THR A 176 0.00 -6.66 1.77
CA THR A 176 0.43 -7.46 0.62
C THR A 176 -0.52 -7.20 -0.54
N ILE A 177 0.03 -6.83 -1.68
CA ILE A 177 -0.70 -6.68 -2.94
C ILE A 177 -0.17 -7.71 -3.94
N SER A 178 -1.07 -8.35 -4.67
CA SER A 178 -0.72 -9.34 -5.69
C SER A 178 -1.54 -9.14 -6.94
N ALA A 179 -0.85 -9.06 -8.09
CA ALA A 179 -1.50 -9.12 -9.39
C ALA A 179 -1.67 -10.57 -9.80
N ASN A 180 -2.78 -10.90 -10.47
CA ASN A 180 -2.90 -12.20 -11.10
C ASN A 180 -1.84 -12.30 -12.21
N GLY A 181 -0.93 -13.29 -12.11
CA GLY A 181 0.18 -13.51 -13.05
C GLY A 181 -0.23 -13.95 -14.45
N SER A 182 -1.51 -13.95 -14.77
CA SER A 182 -2.01 -14.16 -16.12
C SER A 182 -1.98 -12.83 -16.88
N ASN A 183 -0.96 -12.63 -17.70
CA ASN A 183 -0.92 -11.56 -18.69
C ASN A 183 -2.19 -11.65 -19.58
N PRO A 184 -3.10 -10.65 -19.56
CA PRO A 184 -4.32 -10.72 -20.38
C PRO A 184 -4.08 -10.62 -21.88
N GLN A 185 -2.83 -10.53 -22.33
CA GLN A 185 -2.47 -10.28 -23.75
C GLN A 185 -1.84 -11.45 -24.49
N LEU A 186 -1.75 -12.64 -23.90
CA LEU A 186 -1.41 -13.81 -24.70
C LEU A 186 -2.71 -14.56 -25.08
N PRO A 187 -3.09 -14.60 -26.36
CA PRO A 187 -4.12 -15.51 -26.83
C PRO A 187 -3.66 -16.94 -26.49
N LYS A 188 -4.54 -17.72 -25.84
CA LYS A 188 -4.32 -19.15 -25.71
C LYS A 188 -4.08 -19.69 -27.13
N GLU A 189 -2.89 -20.21 -27.36
CA GLU A 189 -2.62 -20.93 -28.60
C GLU A 189 -3.70 -21.99 -28.77
N LEU A 190 -4.34 -21.98 -29.94
CA LEU A 190 -5.27 -22.99 -30.38
C LEU A 190 -4.56 -24.35 -30.27
N GLU A 191 -5.03 -25.20 -29.36
CA GLU A 191 -4.71 -26.61 -29.41
C GLU A 191 -5.18 -27.12 -30.78
N ILE A 192 -4.22 -27.36 -31.65
CA ILE A 192 -4.48 -28.03 -32.92
C ILE A 192 -4.66 -29.50 -32.56
N ASP A 193 -5.92 -29.95 -32.50
CA ASP A 193 -6.26 -31.35 -32.47
C ASP A 193 -5.69 -32.02 -33.73
N HIS A 194 -4.66 -32.83 -33.55
CA HIS A 194 -4.24 -33.78 -34.56
C HIS A 194 -5.18 -34.97 -34.54
N VAL A 195 -6.04 -35.01 -35.57
CA VAL A 195 -6.76 -36.21 -35.98
C VAL A 195 -5.81 -37.12 -36.74
#